data_bbdfc9b4ecb1ee9e8ecfb69f6a706c5d
#
_entry.id   bbdfc9b4ecb1ee9e8ecfb69f6a706c5d
#
_cell.length_a   1.000
_cell.length_b   1.000
_cell.length_c   1.000
_cell.angle_alpha   90.00
_cell.angle_beta   90.00
_cell.angle_gamma   90.00
#
_symmetry.space_group_name_H-M   'P 1'
#
loop_
_entity.id
_entity.type
_entity.pdbx_description
1 polymer ?
#
loop_
_entity_poly.entity_id
_entity_poly.type
_entity_poly.pdbx_seq_one_letter_code
_entity_poly.pdbx_strand_id
1 'polypeptide(L)'
;MATHKSAEKRSRQNIVKRMRNTSVKSSVKTRIKSVLNAVEEKDNTASTTALAAAIPAINKAASKGVFHKKTASRKISRLTKKVNSLKG
;
A
#
# COMPACT_ATOMS: atom_id res chain seq x y z
N MET A 1 -23.75 -31.09 -14.35
CA MET A 1 -22.67 -31.11 -13.40
C MET A 1 -22.39 -29.72 -12.84
N ALA A 2 -22.40 -29.61 -11.53
CA ALA A 2 -22.22 -28.36 -10.82
C ALA A 2 -20.81 -27.76 -10.99
N THR A 3 -19.85 -28.60 -11.36
CA THR A 3 -18.43 -28.23 -11.46
C THR A 3 -18.14 -27.10 -12.45
N HIS A 4 -18.89 -27.06 -13.55
CA HIS A 4 -18.64 -26.05 -14.61
C HIS A 4 -19.04 -24.64 -14.16
N LYS A 5 -20.24 -24.49 -13.59
CA LYS A 5 -20.72 -23.21 -13.07
C LYS A 5 -19.90 -22.73 -11.88
N SER A 6 -19.46 -23.68 -11.01
CA SER A 6 -18.60 -23.36 -9.87
C SER A 6 -17.25 -22.82 -10.32
N ALA A 7 -16.65 -23.43 -11.35
CA ALA A 7 -15.36 -23.01 -11.91
C ALA A 7 -15.46 -21.60 -12.51
N GLU A 8 -16.53 -21.32 -13.26
CA GLU A 8 -16.78 -20.00 -13.83
C GLU A 8 -16.94 -18.92 -12.74
N LYS A 9 -17.69 -19.25 -11.70
CA LYS A 9 -17.89 -18.32 -10.57
C LYS A 9 -16.58 -18.02 -9.85
N ARG A 10 -15.76 -19.05 -9.60
CA ARG A 10 -14.42 -18.89 -8.99
C ARG A 10 -13.51 -18.03 -9.87
N SER A 11 -13.53 -18.27 -11.17
CA SER A 11 -12.72 -17.52 -12.13
C SER A 11 -13.09 -16.04 -12.09
N ARG A 12 -14.38 -15.71 -12.11
CA ARG A 12 -14.86 -14.33 -12.01
C ARG A 12 -14.47 -13.68 -10.68
N GLN A 13 -14.64 -14.40 -9.58
CA GLN A 13 -14.26 -13.90 -8.25
C GLN A 13 -12.76 -13.65 -8.15
N ASN A 14 -11.95 -14.55 -8.72
CA ASN A 14 -10.49 -14.40 -8.73
C ASN A 14 -10.05 -13.19 -9.55
N ILE A 15 -10.69 -12.94 -10.68
CA ILE A 15 -10.41 -11.77 -11.52
C ILE A 15 -10.72 -10.49 -10.75
N VAL A 16 -11.89 -10.41 -10.12
CA VAL A 16 -12.31 -9.25 -9.34
C VAL A 16 -11.34 -9.00 -8.17
N LYS A 17 -10.98 -10.05 -7.44
CA LYS A 17 -10.01 -9.95 -6.33
C LYS A 17 -8.65 -9.48 -6.81
N ARG A 18 -8.18 -10.02 -7.93
CA ARG A 18 -6.89 -9.63 -8.53
C ARG A 18 -6.88 -8.16 -8.91
N MET A 19 -7.93 -7.70 -9.57
CA MET A 19 -8.06 -6.30 -9.96
C MET A 19 -8.08 -5.38 -8.74
N ARG A 20 -8.83 -5.75 -7.72
CA ARG A 20 -8.91 -5.00 -6.46
C ARG A 20 -7.55 -4.93 -5.76
N ASN A 21 -6.87 -6.07 -5.67
CA ASN A 21 -5.55 -6.15 -5.03
C ASN A 21 -4.51 -5.35 -5.80
N THR A 22 -4.52 -5.42 -7.13
CA THR A 22 -3.63 -4.63 -7.99
C THR A 22 -3.86 -3.14 -7.80
N SER A 23 -5.13 -2.71 -7.75
CA SER A 23 -5.49 -1.31 -7.53
C SER A 23 -4.99 -0.81 -6.17
N VAL A 24 -5.18 -1.60 -5.11
CA VAL A 24 -4.71 -1.25 -3.76
C VAL A 24 -3.19 -1.17 -3.73
N LYS A 25 -2.49 -2.14 -4.32
CA LYS A 25 -1.02 -2.15 -4.39
C LYS A 25 -0.49 -0.93 -5.15
N SER A 26 -1.11 -0.57 -6.26
CA SER A 26 -0.72 0.60 -7.05
C SER A 26 -0.90 1.89 -6.24
N SER A 27 -2.01 2.02 -5.54
CA SER A 27 -2.29 3.17 -4.69
C SER A 27 -1.24 3.32 -3.59
N VAL A 28 -0.92 2.23 -2.89
CA VAL A 28 0.11 2.21 -1.84
C VAL A 28 1.47 2.58 -2.42
N LYS A 29 1.83 1.99 -3.56
CA LYS A 29 3.11 2.27 -4.23
C LYS A 29 3.24 3.75 -4.60
N THR A 30 2.17 4.35 -5.13
CA THR A 30 2.15 5.76 -5.47
C THR A 30 2.38 6.65 -4.25
N ARG A 31 1.73 6.33 -3.13
CA ARG A 31 1.89 7.09 -1.89
C ARG A 31 3.29 6.94 -1.30
N ILE A 32 3.87 5.74 -1.37
CA ILE A 32 5.26 5.50 -0.95
C ILE A 32 6.22 6.32 -1.82
N LYS A 33 6.02 6.33 -3.13
CA LYS A 33 6.83 7.14 -4.05
C LYS A 33 6.77 8.63 -3.71
N SER A 34 5.58 9.12 -3.35
CA SER A 34 5.40 10.51 -2.95
C SER A 34 6.25 10.85 -1.72
N VAL A 35 6.28 9.95 -0.73
CA VAL A 35 7.12 10.13 0.46
C VAL A 35 8.60 10.16 0.08
N LEU A 36 9.04 9.19 -0.73
CA LEU A 36 10.44 9.08 -1.13
C LEU A 36 10.89 10.28 -1.95
N ASN A 37 10.06 10.77 -2.86
CA ASN A 37 10.35 11.96 -3.65
C ASN A 37 10.51 13.20 -2.76
N ALA A 38 9.61 13.38 -1.80
CA ALA A 38 9.67 14.48 -0.85
C ALA A 38 10.95 14.41 0.01
N VAL A 39 11.36 13.21 0.41
CA VAL A 39 12.61 12.99 1.16
C VAL A 39 13.81 13.36 0.29
N GLU A 40 13.82 12.96 -0.98
CA GLU A 40 14.91 13.30 -1.91
C GLU A 40 15.02 14.81 -2.11
N GLU A 41 13.89 15.50 -2.18
CA GLU A 41 13.85 16.95 -2.32
C GLU A 41 14.18 17.66 -1.00
N LYS A 42 14.36 16.92 0.08
CA LYS A 42 14.62 17.43 1.43
C LYS A 42 13.53 18.38 1.91
N ASP A 43 12.30 18.17 1.45
CA ASP A 43 11.13 18.95 1.84
C ASP A 43 10.47 18.30 3.06
N ASN A 44 10.73 18.86 4.22
CA ASN A 44 10.25 18.35 5.51
C ASN A 44 8.72 18.35 5.60
N THR A 45 8.10 19.44 5.18
CA THR A 45 6.64 19.59 5.22
C THR A 45 5.96 18.62 4.28
N ALA A 46 6.43 18.56 3.04
CA ALA A 46 5.86 17.65 2.03
C ALA A 46 6.03 16.19 2.44
N SER A 47 7.20 15.81 2.98
CA SER A 47 7.46 14.45 3.41
C SER A 47 6.58 14.04 4.59
N THR A 48 6.36 14.93 5.54
CA THR A 48 5.48 14.66 6.68
C THR A 48 4.03 14.50 6.22
N THR A 49 3.56 15.35 5.32
CA THR A 49 2.21 15.27 4.75
C THR A 49 2.02 13.99 3.96
N ALA A 50 3.00 13.65 3.11
CA ALA A 50 2.95 12.42 2.32
C ALA A 50 2.97 11.17 3.21
N LEU A 51 3.77 11.16 4.27
CA LEU A 51 3.81 10.07 5.23
C LEU A 51 2.47 9.90 5.94
N ALA A 52 1.86 11.00 6.36
CA ALA A 52 0.54 10.98 7.02
C ALA A 52 -0.54 10.39 6.11
N ALA A 53 -0.42 10.58 4.80
CA ALA A 53 -1.33 9.98 3.82
C ALA A 53 -0.99 8.52 3.52
N ALA A 54 0.30 8.16 3.55
CA ALA A 54 0.76 6.80 3.25
C ALA A 54 0.43 5.79 4.35
N ILE A 55 0.56 6.18 5.61
CA ILE A 55 0.33 5.28 6.76
C ILE A 55 -1.08 4.66 6.74
N PRO A 56 -2.17 5.45 6.64
CA PRO A 56 -3.52 4.86 6.57
C PRO A 56 -3.71 3.96 5.36
N ALA A 57 -3.13 4.31 4.21
CA ALA A 57 -3.24 3.51 2.99
C ALA A 57 -2.60 2.14 3.17
N ILE A 58 -1.40 2.09 3.79
CA ILE A 58 -0.69 0.84 4.06
C ILE A 58 -1.45 -0.01 5.07
N ASN A 59 -1.96 0.60 6.14
CA ASN A 59 -2.76 -0.09 7.16
C ASN A 59 -4.06 -0.66 6.57
N LYS A 60 -4.71 0.09 5.71
CA LYS A 60 -5.93 -0.36 5.04
C LYS A 60 -5.65 -1.54 4.11
N ALA A 61 -4.53 -1.51 3.40
CA ALA A 61 -4.10 -2.63 2.55
C ALA A 61 -3.85 -3.89 3.37
N ALA A 62 -3.22 -3.77 4.54
CA ALA A 62 -3.00 -4.88 5.46
C ALA A 62 -4.33 -5.41 5.99
N SER A 63 -5.25 -4.54 6.35
CA SER A 63 -6.59 -4.90 6.83
C SER A 63 -7.38 -5.67 5.78
N LYS A 64 -7.22 -5.32 4.50
CA LYS A 64 -7.87 -6.02 3.38
C LYS A 64 -7.16 -7.32 2.98
N GLY A 65 -6.04 -7.63 3.61
CA GLY A 65 -5.27 -8.83 3.31
C GLY A 65 -4.38 -8.74 2.07
N VAL A 66 -4.20 -7.55 1.49
CA VAL A 66 -3.31 -7.34 0.35
C VAL A 66 -1.86 -7.48 0.76
N PHE A 67 -1.51 -6.97 1.93
CA PHE A 67 -0.19 -7.14 2.54
C PHE A 67 -0.32 -7.84 3.89
N HIS A 68 0.69 -8.64 4.24
CA HIS A 68 0.78 -9.19 5.57
C HIS A 68 1.03 -8.06 6.59
N LYS A 69 0.49 -8.21 7.78
CA LYS A 69 0.62 -7.23 8.87
C LYS A 69 2.08 -6.82 9.14
N LYS A 70 2.98 -7.79 9.14
CA LYS A 70 4.41 -7.55 9.35
C LYS A 70 5.03 -6.75 8.22
N THR A 71 4.61 -7.01 6.97
CA THR A 71 5.08 -6.28 5.79
C THR A 71 4.64 -4.81 5.87
N ALA A 72 3.39 -4.57 6.25
CA ALA A 72 2.85 -3.22 6.43
C ALA A 72 3.64 -2.47 7.51
N SER A 73 3.89 -3.09 8.65
CA SER A 73 4.67 -2.50 9.74
C SER A 73 6.08 -2.12 9.30
N ARG A 74 6.75 -2.99 8.54
CA ARG A 74 8.08 -2.71 8.00
C ARG A 74 8.09 -1.51 7.07
N LYS A 75 7.12 -1.44 6.17
CA LYS A 75 7.00 -0.33 5.23
C LYS A 75 6.80 1.00 5.95
N ILE A 76 5.90 1.03 6.92
CA ILE A 76 5.63 2.21 7.72
C ILE A 76 6.87 2.62 8.51
N SER A 77 7.53 1.67 9.17
CA SER A 77 8.73 1.92 9.96
C SER A 77 9.85 2.52 9.12
N ARG A 78 10.12 1.94 7.94
CA ARG A 78 11.16 2.42 7.03
C ARG A 78 10.87 3.83 6.53
N LEU A 79 9.63 4.11 6.14
CA LEU A 79 9.24 5.43 5.68
C LEU A 79 9.36 6.47 6.80
N THR A 80 8.90 6.12 8.00
CA THR A 80 8.97 6.99 9.17
C THR A 80 10.42 7.35 9.50
N LYS A 81 11.32 6.38 9.45
CA LYS A 81 12.75 6.61 9.67
C LYS A 81 13.33 7.58 8.65
N LYS A 82 12.99 7.41 7.37
CA LYS A 82 13.48 8.29 6.30
C LYS A 82 12.99 9.73 6.49
N VAL A 83 11.72 9.91 6.84
CA VAL A 83 11.16 11.25 7.09
C VAL A 83 11.81 11.86 8.33
N ASN A 84 11.98 11.08 9.39
CA ASN A 84 12.61 11.57 10.63
C ASN A 84 14.07 11.95 10.43
N SER A 85 14.77 11.30 9.51
CA SER A 85 16.17 11.65 9.22
C SER A 85 16.30 13.04 8.63
N LEU A 86 15.27 13.57 7.96
CA LEU A 86 15.25 14.96 7.49
C LEU A 86 15.12 15.96 8.62
N LYS A 87 14.42 15.57 9.67
CA LYS A 87 14.18 16.44 10.83
C LYS A 87 15.38 16.47 11.79
N GLY A 88 16.16 15.45 11.74
CA GLY A 88 17.32 15.29 12.61
C GLY A 88 18.54 15.91 12.09
#